data_38cf261abdcffc1b5fa28cc4c2cc2342
#
_entry.id   38cf261abdcffc1b5fa28cc4c2cc2342
#
_cell.length_a   1.000
_cell.length_b   1.000
_cell.length_c   1.000
_cell.angle_alpha   90.00
_cell.angle_beta   90.00
_cell.angle_gamma   90.00
#
_symmetry.space_group_name_H-M   'P 1'
#
loop_
_entity.id
_entity.type
_entity.pdbx_description
1 polymer ?
#
loop_
_entity_poly.entity_id
_entity_poly.type
_entity_poly.pdbx_seq_one_letter_code
_entity_poly.pdbx_strand_id
1 'polypeptide(L)'
;MAAALIALAAGANLIAPYDPNFAIRGTGLMPNGDPVGPSAEFLLGTDRLGRDYWSRLLHGARTSLTVGIGANLVATTVGTLVGSVASFAGSPTFRIGIGARRRSFAVPVETILMRFTDVVLSLPVLLLAIALVAIIGPSLLLVTIVIGGLLWTTTARIVYGRMRLLRELEFVVAARALGASSYRILWRHVLPHVVSLIVVYATLGIAAAVLFEASLSFLGVGVPPPAASWGVMISEHAGYYRTDPRLLMLPGAAIMLTVLSFNLLGDALRDALDPHRWG
;
A
#
# COMPACT_ATOMS: atom_id res chain seq x y z
N MET A 1 -7.64 6.13 -16.20
CA MET A 1 -8.21 6.51 -14.90
C MET A 1 -7.13 6.71 -13.84
N ALA A 2 -6.29 5.73 -13.52
CA ALA A 2 -5.24 5.86 -12.48
C ALA A 2 -4.30 7.07 -12.71
N ALA A 3 -3.78 7.26 -13.94
CA ALA A 3 -2.94 8.40 -14.27
C ALA A 3 -3.65 9.75 -14.06
N ALA A 4 -4.95 9.85 -14.37
CA ALA A 4 -5.73 11.05 -14.14
C ALA A 4 -5.90 11.35 -12.63
N LEU A 5 -6.15 10.33 -11.82
CA LEU A 5 -6.24 10.49 -10.36
C LEU A 5 -4.92 10.95 -9.75
N ILE A 6 -3.80 10.38 -10.21
CA ILE A 6 -2.46 10.79 -9.77
C ILE A 6 -2.18 12.24 -10.21
N ALA A 7 -2.54 12.61 -11.44
CA ALA A 7 -2.36 13.98 -11.93
C ALA A 7 -3.20 15.00 -11.15
N LEU A 8 -4.46 14.67 -10.83
CA LEU A 8 -5.34 15.50 -9.99
C LEU A 8 -4.76 15.66 -8.58
N ALA A 9 -4.27 14.58 -7.98
CA ALA A 9 -3.66 14.61 -6.66
C ALA A 9 -2.36 15.44 -6.64
N ALA A 10 -1.51 15.28 -7.65
CA ALA A 10 -0.28 16.06 -7.79
C ALA A 10 -0.57 17.55 -8.04
N GLY A 11 -1.58 17.85 -8.85
CA GLY A 11 -2.04 19.21 -9.17
C GLY A 11 -2.93 19.84 -8.11
N ALA A 12 -3.18 19.20 -6.96
CA ALA A 12 -4.11 19.68 -5.94
C ALA A 12 -3.85 21.14 -5.54
N ASN A 13 -2.60 21.54 -5.35
CA ASN A 13 -2.23 22.92 -4.99
C ASN A 13 -2.53 23.95 -6.10
N LEU A 14 -2.63 23.52 -7.36
CA LEU A 14 -2.91 24.41 -8.50
C LEU A 14 -4.41 24.47 -8.82
N ILE A 15 -5.13 23.40 -8.53
CA ILE A 15 -6.55 23.22 -8.90
C ILE A 15 -7.47 23.65 -7.75
N ALA A 16 -7.02 23.49 -6.50
CA ALA A 16 -7.81 23.83 -5.32
C ALA A 16 -7.94 25.37 -5.21
N PRO A 17 -9.19 25.90 -5.17
CA PRO A 17 -9.38 27.36 -5.07
C PRO A 17 -9.07 27.91 -3.69
N TYR A 18 -9.12 27.07 -2.64
CA TYR A 18 -8.94 27.47 -1.25
C TYR A 18 -7.94 26.55 -0.53
N ASP A 19 -7.40 27.04 0.60
CA ASP A 19 -6.64 26.20 1.52
C ASP A 19 -7.57 25.15 2.14
N PRO A 20 -7.25 23.84 2.07
CA PRO A 20 -8.10 22.76 2.56
C PRO A 20 -8.36 22.78 4.07
N ASN A 21 -7.53 23.51 4.82
CA ASN A 21 -7.59 23.56 6.29
C ASN A 21 -8.19 24.87 6.81
N PHE A 22 -8.41 25.85 5.92
CA PHE A 22 -8.91 27.16 6.31
C PHE A 22 -10.43 27.17 6.35
N ALA A 23 -11.00 27.53 7.53
CA ALA A 23 -12.43 27.79 7.67
C ALA A 23 -12.78 29.18 7.13
N ILE A 24 -13.64 29.24 6.13
CA ILE A 24 -14.01 30.48 5.44
C ILE A 24 -15.06 31.19 6.29
N ARG A 25 -14.61 32.26 6.97
CA ARG A 25 -15.51 33.01 7.88
C ARG A 25 -16.50 33.87 7.08
N GLY A 26 -17.76 33.83 7.50
CA GLY A 26 -18.83 34.66 6.93
C GLY A 26 -19.62 34.01 5.79
N THR A 27 -18.97 33.27 4.89
CA THR A 27 -19.64 32.62 3.73
C THR A 27 -19.56 31.10 3.76
N GLY A 28 -18.66 30.52 4.56
CA GLY A 28 -18.44 29.06 4.61
C GLY A 28 -19.51 28.27 5.37
N LEU A 29 -20.34 28.92 6.17
CA LEU A 29 -21.46 28.30 6.87
C LEU A 29 -22.73 29.14 6.68
N MET A 30 -23.90 28.48 6.69
CA MET A 30 -25.18 29.14 6.72
C MET A 30 -25.41 29.85 8.08
N PRO A 31 -26.33 30.81 8.20
CA PRO A 31 -26.63 31.49 9.46
C PRO A 31 -27.07 30.58 10.59
N ASN A 32 -27.59 29.38 10.28
CA ASN A 32 -27.96 28.33 11.22
C ASN A 32 -26.79 27.43 11.60
N GLY A 33 -25.57 27.68 11.09
CA GLY A 33 -24.37 26.88 11.34
C GLY A 33 -24.21 25.63 10.46
N ASP A 34 -25.13 25.40 9.52
CA ASP A 34 -25.01 24.25 8.61
C ASP A 34 -24.02 24.52 7.47
N PRO A 35 -23.44 23.47 6.86
CA PRO A 35 -22.61 23.59 5.68
C PRO A 35 -23.36 24.26 4.52
N VAL A 36 -22.65 25.08 3.75
CA VAL A 36 -23.18 25.63 2.50
C VAL A 36 -23.22 24.54 1.43
N GLY A 37 -24.34 24.44 0.71
CA GLY A 37 -24.49 23.53 -0.43
C GLY A 37 -23.58 23.90 -1.61
N PRO A 38 -23.52 23.04 -2.65
CA PRO A 38 -22.83 23.35 -3.90
C PRO A 38 -23.31 24.68 -4.51
N SER A 39 -22.34 25.52 -4.88
CA SER A 39 -22.60 26.86 -5.44
C SER A 39 -21.48 27.25 -6.40
N ALA A 40 -21.64 28.43 -7.05
CA ALA A 40 -20.59 28.97 -7.92
C ALA A 40 -19.30 29.31 -7.13
N GLU A 41 -19.42 29.68 -5.86
CA GLU A 41 -18.29 29.94 -4.97
C GLU A 41 -17.70 28.66 -4.43
N PHE A 42 -18.53 27.68 -4.07
CA PHE A 42 -18.11 26.40 -3.50
C PHE A 42 -18.62 25.24 -4.35
N LEU A 43 -17.80 24.74 -5.28
CA LEU A 43 -18.20 23.73 -6.27
C LEU A 43 -18.88 22.49 -5.67
N LEU A 44 -18.35 21.96 -4.58
CA LEU A 44 -18.93 20.85 -3.83
C LEU A 44 -19.52 21.28 -2.48
N GLY A 45 -19.67 22.59 -2.28
CA GLY A 45 -20.10 23.18 -1.02
C GLY A 45 -18.98 23.17 0.03
N THR A 46 -19.36 23.40 1.29
CA THR A 46 -18.44 23.40 2.44
C THR A 46 -18.65 22.19 3.35
N ASP A 47 -17.71 21.99 4.25
CA ASP A 47 -17.85 21.07 5.37
C ASP A 47 -18.43 21.78 6.61
N ARG A 48 -18.57 21.04 7.71
CA ARG A 48 -19.15 21.55 8.96
C ARG A 48 -18.30 22.58 9.71
N LEU A 49 -17.04 22.71 9.34
CA LEU A 49 -16.15 23.76 9.83
C LEU A 49 -16.07 24.96 8.87
N GLY A 50 -16.90 24.97 7.81
CA GLY A 50 -16.89 26.02 6.78
C GLY A 50 -15.66 25.97 5.87
N ARG A 51 -15.01 24.81 5.72
CA ARG A 51 -13.87 24.63 4.81
C ARG A 51 -14.38 24.20 3.43
N ASP A 52 -13.73 24.64 2.34
CA ASP A 52 -14.12 24.25 0.98
C ASP A 52 -13.96 22.73 0.76
N TYR A 53 -15.06 22.07 0.40
CA TYR A 53 -15.07 20.61 0.33
C TYR A 53 -14.35 20.08 -0.91
N TRP A 54 -14.34 20.82 -2.03
CA TRP A 54 -13.59 20.48 -3.23
C TRP A 54 -12.07 20.49 -2.97
N SER A 55 -11.58 21.57 -2.37
CA SER A 55 -10.16 21.68 -1.99
C SER A 55 -9.73 20.57 -1.03
N ARG A 56 -10.57 20.22 -0.05
CA ARG A 56 -10.32 19.10 0.84
C ARG A 56 -10.28 17.75 0.11
N LEU A 57 -11.18 17.52 -0.83
CA LEU A 57 -11.24 16.28 -1.60
C LEU A 57 -9.98 16.08 -2.45
N LEU A 58 -9.48 17.15 -3.08
CA LEU A 58 -8.24 17.15 -3.87
C LEU A 58 -7.00 16.90 -3.00
N HIS A 59 -6.88 17.60 -1.87
CA HIS A 59 -5.76 17.39 -0.95
C HIS A 59 -5.85 16.04 -0.24
N GLY A 60 -7.07 15.56 0.02
CA GLY A 60 -7.33 14.20 0.49
C GLY A 60 -6.83 13.15 -0.49
N ALA A 61 -7.06 13.36 -1.81
CA ALA A 61 -6.50 12.50 -2.85
C ALA A 61 -4.97 12.43 -2.77
N ARG A 62 -4.32 13.61 -2.64
CA ARG A 62 -2.86 13.69 -2.54
C ARG A 62 -2.35 12.91 -1.32
N THR A 63 -2.97 13.09 -0.16
CA THR A 63 -2.56 12.41 1.07
C THR A 63 -2.78 10.90 0.97
N SER A 64 -4.00 10.46 0.63
CA SER A 64 -4.35 9.03 0.54
C SER A 64 -3.53 8.30 -0.52
N LEU A 65 -3.29 8.91 -1.69
CA LEU A 65 -2.44 8.31 -2.72
C LEU A 65 -0.95 8.30 -2.33
N THR A 66 -0.45 9.35 -1.66
CA THR A 66 0.95 9.38 -1.17
C THR A 66 1.19 8.24 -0.17
N VAL A 67 0.28 8.06 0.79
CA VAL A 67 0.36 6.95 1.76
C VAL A 67 0.21 5.61 1.05
N GLY A 68 -0.81 5.46 0.18
CA GLY A 68 -1.08 4.21 -0.51
C GLY A 68 0.10 3.76 -1.40
N ILE A 69 0.63 4.66 -2.23
CA ILE A 69 1.78 4.37 -3.11
C ILE A 69 3.05 4.13 -2.27
N GLY A 70 3.31 4.99 -1.27
CA GLY A 70 4.49 4.87 -0.41
C GLY A 70 4.49 3.57 0.39
N ALA A 71 3.38 3.23 1.04
CA ALA A 71 3.23 1.99 1.80
C ALA A 71 3.38 0.76 0.90
N ASN A 72 2.77 0.80 -0.30
CA ASN A 72 2.88 -0.30 -1.23
C ASN A 72 4.30 -0.45 -1.80
N LEU A 73 5.04 0.64 -2.00
CA LEU A 73 6.45 0.58 -2.39
C LEU A 73 7.29 -0.12 -1.32
N VAL A 74 7.09 0.22 -0.04
CA VAL A 74 7.74 -0.47 1.09
C VAL A 74 7.35 -1.95 1.10
N ALA A 75 6.06 -2.27 1.02
CA ALA A 75 5.55 -3.64 1.04
C ALA A 75 6.12 -4.48 -0.11
N THR A 76 6.12 -3.94 -1.33
CA THR A 76 6.63 -4.64 -2.51
C THR A 76 8.14 -4.85 -2.43
N THR A 77 8.89 -3.84 -2.00
CA THR A 77 10.35 -3.93 -1.89
C THR A 77 10.75 -4.96 -0.81
N VAL A 78 10.22 -4.81 0.41
CA VAL A 78 10.52 -5.74 1.52
C VAL A 78 10.04 -7.15 1.19
N GLY A 79 8.82 -7.28 0.66
CA GLY A 79 8.25 -8.59 0.30
C GLY A 79 9.05 -9.29 -0.80
N THR A 80 9.46 -8.55 -1.83
CA THR A 80 10.32 -9.10 -2.90
C THR A 80 11.68 -9.54 -2.35
N LEU A 81 12.31 -8.74 -1.51
CA LEU A 81 13.59 -9.10 -0.90
C LEU A 81 13.47 -10.35 -0.02
N VAL A 82 12.50 -10.37 0.89
CA VAL A 82 12.30 -11.51 1.79
C VAL A 82 11.95 -12.78 1.02
N GLY A 83 11.02 -12.71 0.07
CA GLY A 83 10.63 -13.85 -0.77
C GLY A 83 11.78 -14.38 -1.61
N SER A 84 12.59 -13.48 -2.18
CA SER A 84 13.78 -13.83 -2.96
C SER A 84 14.86 -14.51 -2.10
N VAL A 85 15.18 -13.91 -0.95
CA VAL A 85 16.16 -14.47 -0.02
C VAL A 85 15.68 -15.84 0.48
N ALA A 86 14.43 -15.97 0.90
CA ALA A 86 13.88 -17.23 1.38
C ALA A 86 13.97 -18.34 0.33
N SER A 87 13.68 -18.01 -0.95
CA SER A 87 13.70 -19.01 -2.03
C SER A 87 15.11 -19.45 -2.44
N PHE A 88 16.14 -18.61 -2.29
CA PHE A 88 17.52 -18.89 -2.70
C PHE A 88 18.52 -19.03 -1.56
N ALA A 89 18.12 -18.73 -0.31
CA ALA A 89 18.97 -18.96 0.84
C ALA A 89 19.20 -20.47 0.99
N GLY A 90 20.43 -20.89 0.76
CA GLY A 90 20.87 -22.21 1.19
C GLY A 90 20.76 -22.32 2.71
N SER A 91 20.93 -23.52 3.24
CA SER A 91 21.10 -23.72 4.69
C SER A 91 22.58 -23.55 5.04
N PRO A 92 23.03 -22.34 5.43
CA PRO A 92 24.42 -22.16 5.82
C PRO A 92 24.74 -23.09 6.99
N THR A 93 25.80 -23.91 6.83
CA THR A 93 26.23 -24.84 7.84
C THR A 93 27.36 -24.22 8.66
N PHE A 94 27.11 -24.03 9.94
CA PHE A 94 28.14 -23.61 10.91
C PHE A 94 28.70 -24.85 11.59
N ARG A 95 30.04 -24.95 11.65
CA ARG A 95 30.73 -26.00 12.37
C ARG A 95 31.27 -25.45 13.68
N ILE A 96 30.69 -25.89 14.79
CA ILE A 96 31.10 -25.47 16.13
C ILE A 96 31.72 -26.67 16.84
N GLY A 97 32.94 -26.51 17.41
CA GLY A 97 33.65 -27.51 18.17
C GLY A 97 35.12 -27.68 17.75
N ILE A 98 35.90 -28.30 18.62
CA ILE A 98 37.34 -28.55 18.46
C ILE A 98 37.54 -30.03 18.25
N GLY A 99 38.40 -30.43 17.28
CA GLY A 99 38.76 -31.82 17.02
C GLY A 99 37.60 -32.71 16.54
N ALA A 100 37.52 -33.93 17.02
CA ALA A 100 36.52 -34.94 16.62
C ALA A 100 35.08 -34.65 17.10
N ARG A 101 34.87 -33.64 17.97
CA ARG A 101 33.53 -33.22 18.45
C ARG A 101 32.93 -32.04 17.67
N ARG A 102 33.25 -31.88 16.41
CA ARG A 102 32.62 -30.84 15.53
C ARG A 102 31.16 -31.21 15.24
N ARG A 103 30.23 -30.42 15.75
CA ARG A 103 28.82 -30.49 15.36
C ARG A 103 28.57 -29.50 14.22
N SER A 104 28.01 -29.98 13.11
CA SER A 104 27.52 -29.12 12.05
C SER A 104 26.07 -28.73 12.35
N PHE A 105 25.81 -27.44 12.41
CA PHE A 105 24.47 -26.89 12.57
C PHE A 105 24.07 -26.16 11.28
N ALA A 106 23.02 -26.62 10.64
CA ALA A 106 22.46 -25.96 9.45
C ALA A 106 21.34 -25.00 9.88
N VAL A 107 21.45 -23.72 9.53
CA VAL A 107 20.41 -22.74 9.80
C VAL A 107 19.42 -22.76 8.63
N PRO A 108 18.17 -23.21 8.85
CA PRO A 108 17.17 -23.28 7.78
C PRO A 108 16.57 -21.88 7.51
N VAL A 109 17.30 -21.00 6.82
CA VAL A 109 16.93 -19.60 6.57
C VAL A 109 15.56 -19.50 5.87
N GLU A 110 15.32 -20.37 4.89
CA GLU A 110 14.02 -20.47 4.21
C GLU A 110 12.88 -20.67 5.22
N THR A 111 13.02 -21.68 6.08
CA THR A 111 12.00 -22.01 7.07
C THR A 111 11.80 -20.88 8.08
N ILE A 112 12.86 -20.25 8.55
CA ILE A 112 12.77 -19.14 9.52
C ILE A 112 12.02 -17.96 8.91
N LEU A 113 12.40 -17.53 7.70
CA LEU A 113 11.76 -16.38 7.05
C LEU A 113 10.29 -16.66 6.73
N MET A 114 9.97 -17.85 6.22
CA MET A 114 8.57 -18.18 5.90
C MET A 114 7.73 -18.38 7.16
N ARG A 115 8.26 -18.96 8.22
CA ARG A 115 7.55 -19.04 9.51
C ARG A 115 7.33 -17.69 10.15
N PHE A 116 8.31 -16.79 10.06
CA PHE A 116 8.10 -15.40 10.51
C PHE A 116 7.01 -14.71 9.70
N THR A 117 7.01 -14.89 8.38
CA THR A 117 5.93 -14.38 7.51
C THR A 117 4.57 -14.96 7.91
N ASP A 118 4.50 -16.25 8.25
CA ASP A 118 3.27 -16.92 8.69
C ASP A 118 2.78 -16.36 10.03
N VAL A 119 3.68 -16.10 10.98
CA VAL A 119 3.33 -15.47 12.27
C VAL A 119 2.73 -14.08 12.05
N VAL A 120 3.36 -13.24 11.21
CA VAL A 120 2.82 -11.90 10.93
C VAL A 120 1.44 -11.98 10.25
N LEU A 121 1.26 -12.91 9.29
CA LEU A 121 -0.03 -13.12 8.62
C LEU A 121 -1.13 -13.68 9.53
N SER A 122 -0.76 -14.36 10.63
CA SER A 122 -1.74 -14.88 11.59
C SER A 122 -2.34 -13.82 12.50
N LEU A 123 -1.71 -12.64 12.58
CA LEU A 123 -2.18 -11.53 13.39
C LEU A 123 -3.25 -10.73 12.62
N PRO A 124 -4.28 -10.22 13.30
CA PRO A 124 -5.23 -9.30 12.68
C PRO A 124 -4.51 -7.99 12.31
N VAL A 125 -4.14 -7.86 11.02
CA VAL A 125 -3.27 -6.79 10.52
C VAL A 125 -3.77 -5.40 10.91
N LEU A 126 -5.08 -5.16 10.85
CA LEU A 126 -5.68 -3.87 11.22
C LEU A 126 -5.50 -3.56 12.72
N LEU A 127 -5.72 -4.55 13.59
CA LEU A 127 -5.54 -4.36 15.03
C LEU A 127 -4.07 -4.08 15.39
N LEU A 128 -3.15 -4.78 14.72
CA LEU A 128 -1.72 -4.55 14.92
C LEU A 128 -1.30 -3.15 14.46
N ALA A 129 -1.84 -2.69 13.32
CA ALA A 129 -1.59 -1.33 12.83
C ALA A 129 -2.09 -0.27 13.81
N ILE A 130 -3.33 -0.42 14.32
CA ILE A 130 -3.92 0.48 15.32
C ILE A 130 -3.02 0.54 16.57
N ALA A 131 -2.60 -0.61 17.08
CA ALA A 131 -1.77 -0.67 18.28
C ALA A 131 -0.41 0.03 18.05
N LEU A 132 0.25 -0.22 16.92
CA LEU A 132 1.54 0.40 16.59
C LEU A 132 1.43 1.93 16.46
N VAL A 133 0.42 2.43 15.74
CA VAL A 133 0.23 3.87 15.58
C VAL A 133 -0.18 4.53 16.89
N ALA A 134 -1.00 3.88 17.71
CA ALA A 134 -1.40 4.41 19.01
C ALA A 134 -0.22 4.53 20.01
N ILE A 135 0.73 3.60 19.97
CA ILE A 135 1.91 3.61 20.85
C ILE A 135 2.93 4.67 20.42
N ILE A 136 3.19 4.80 19.11
CA ILE A 136 4.27 5.65 18.61
C ILE A 136 3.78 7.10 18.40
N GLY A 137 2.50 7.27 18.12
CA GLY A 137 1.87 8.54 17.75
C GLY A 137 1.64 8.67 16.24
N PRO A 138 0.51 9.28 15.81
CA PRO A 138 0.15 9.37 14.40
C PRO A 138 1.04 10.38 13.66
N SER A 139 1.61 9.96 12.53
CA SER A 139 2.23 10.82 11.53
C SER A 139 2.08 10.21 10.15
N LEU A 140 2.11 11.03 9.10
CA LEU A 140 1.97 10.56 7.72
C LEU A 140 3.02 9.48 7.38
N LEU A 141 4.28 9.74 7.75
CA LEU A 141 5.38 8.82 7.51
C LEU A 141 5.21 7.52 8.29
N LEU A 142 4.84 7.61 9.57
CA LEU A 142 4.64 6.40 10.40
C LEU A 142 3.51 5.54 9.87
N VAL A 143 2.36 6.13 9.53
CA VAL A 143 1.22 5.41 8.93
C VAL A 143 1.67 4.70 7.66
N THR A 144 2.43 5.38 6.79
CA THR A 144 2.98 4.78 5.55
C THR A 144 3.89 3.59 5.85
N ILE A 145 4.81 3.72 6.82
CA ILE A 145 5.75 2.65 7.20
C ILE A 145 5.01 1.48 7.86
N VAL A 146 4.06 1.75 8.74
CA VAL A 146 3.27 0.70 9.42
C VAL A 146 2.46 -0.10 8.40
N ILE A 147 1.75 0.55 7.49
CA ILE A 147 0.98 -0.13 6.45
C ILE A 147 1.91 -0.98 5.57
N GLY A 148 3.00 -0.40 5.05
CA GLY A 148 3.97 -1.11 4.22
C GLY A 148 4.67 -2.24 4.97
N GLY A 149 5.01 -2.00 6.25
CA GLY A 149 5.63 -2.95 7.17
C GLY A 149 4.71 -4.12 7.60
N LEU A 150 3.43 -4.07 7.29
CA LEU A 150 2.48 -5.16 7.52
C LEU A 150 2.07 -5.86 6.23
N LEU A 151 1.91 -5.13 5.13
CA LEU A 151 1.46 -5.68 3.85
C LEU A 151 2.54 -6.43 3.05
N TRP A 152 3.83 -6.32 3.41
CA TRP A 152 4.92 -7.01 2.71
C TRP A 152 4.81 -8.53 2.71
N THR A 153 4.14 -9.10 3.71
CA THR A 153 4.04 -10.55 3.92
C THR A 153 3.34 -11.27 2.77
N THR A 154 2.30 -10.67 2.22
CA THR A 154 1.57 -11.21 1.06
C THR A 154 2.48 -11.23 -0.17
N THR A 155 3.20 -10.13 -0.44
CA THR A 155 4.15 -10.05 -1.56
C THR A 155 5.29 -11.06 -1.38
N ALA A 156 5.84 -11.20 -0.16
CA ALA A 156 6.89 -12.17 0.12
C ALA A 156 6.47 -13.60 -0.19
N ARG A 157 5.25 -13.99 0.18
CA ARG A 157 4.73 -15.33 -0.06
C ARG A 157 4.52 -15.62 -1.55
N ILE A 158 4.00 -14.63 -2.29
CA ILE A 158 3.77 -14.75 -3.74
C ILE A 158 5.11 -14.88 -4.48
N VAL A 159 6.07 -14.00 -4.18
CA VAL A 159 7.41 -14.01 -4.80
C VAL A 159 8.15 -15.31 -4.46
N TYR A 160 8.13 -15.71 -3.18
CA TYR A 160 8.73 -16.98 -2.74
C TYR A 160 8.15 -18.16 -3.50
N GLY A 161 6.82 -18.29 -3.57
CA GLY A 161 6.16 -19.41 -4.27
C GLY A 161 6.53 -19.47 -5.75
N ARG A 162 6.53 -18.33 -6.44
CA ARG A 162 6.90 -18.26 -7.86
C ARG A 162 8.36 -18.59 -8.10
N MET A 163 9.27 -18.03 -7.30
CA MET A 163 10.70 -18.31 -7.43
C MET A 163 11.04 -19.76 -7.10
N ARG A 164 10.34 -20.41 -6.17
CA ARG A 164 10.51 -21.81 -5.84
C ARG A 164 10.20 -22.71 -7.04
N LEU A 165 9.11 -22.43 -7.76
CA LEU A 165 8.78 -23.15 -8.98
C LEU A 165 9.84 -22.96 -10.07
N LEU A 166 10.32 -21.73 -10.26
CA LEU A 166 11.34 -21.43 -11.26
C LEU A 166 12.69 -22.10 -10.98
N ARG A 167 13.03 -22.36 -9.71
CA ARG A 167 14.27 -23.04 -9.32
C ARG A 167 14.40 -24.47 -9.86
N GLU A 168 13.28 -25.11 -10.15
CA GLU A 168 13.20 -26.51 -10.58
C GLU A 168 13.20 -26.64 -12.12
N LEU A 169 13.13 -25.50 -12.84
CA LEU A 169 13.15 -25.50 -14.31
C LEU A 169 14.53 -25.82 -14.86
N GLU A 170 14.55 -26.48 -16.02
CA GLU A 170 15.75 -27.01 -16.67
C GLU A 170 16.86 -25.98 -16.87
N PHE A 171 16.51 -24.75 -17.26
CA PHE A 171 17.50 -23.67 -17.47
C PHE A 171 18.22 -23.27 -16.18
N VAL A 172 17.55 -23.34 -15.01
CA VAL A 172 18.16 -23.07 -13.69
C VAL A 172 19.05 -24.24 -13.27
N VAL A 173 18.59 -25.46 -13.51
CA VAL A 173 19.35 -26.69 -13.21
C VAL A 173 20.61 -26.70 -14.08
N ALA A 174 20.53 -26.40 -15.37
CA ALA A 174 21.66 -26.31 -16.28
C ALA A 174 22.66 -25.21 -15.85
N ALA A 175 22.18 -24.01 -15.48
CA ALA A 175 23.02 -22.93 -14.98
C ALA A 175 23.79 -23.34 -13.71
N ARG A 176 23.14 -24.10 -12.81
CA ARG A 176 23.77 -24.64 -11.60
C ARG A 176 24.81 -25.69 -11.91
N ALA A 177 24.54 -26.59 -12.89
CA ALA A 177 25.49 -27.61 -13.33
C ALA A 177 26.76 -26.99 -13.95
N LEU A 178 26.62 -25.84 -14.61
CA LEU A 178 27.72 -25.04 -15.14
C LEU A 178 28.47 -24.21 -14.08
N GLY A 179 28.13 -24.37 -12.78
CA GLY A 179 28.83 -23.72 -11.67
C GLY A 179 28.36 -22.29 -11.36
N ALA A 180 27.22 -21.83 -11.89
CA ALA A 180 26.70 -20.53 -11.54
C ALA A 180 26.31 -20.43 -10.05
N SER A 181 26.75 -19.36 -9.38
CA SER A 181 26.40 -19.10 -7.98
C SER A 181 24.91 -18.82 -7.81
N SER A 182 24.33 -19.15 -6.63
CA SER A 182 22.92 -18.87 -6.31
C SER A 182 22.56 -17.41 -6.52
N TYR A 183 23.47 -16.46 -6.20
CA TYR A 183 23.29 -15.04 -6.42
C TYR A 183 23.15 -14.71 -7.92
N ARG A 184 24.03 -15.27 -8.78
CA ARG A 184 23.97 -15.09 -10.23
C ARG A 184 22.69 -15.67 -10.83
N ILE A 185 22.28 -16.86 -10.37
CA ILE A 185 21.04 -17.51 -10.79
C ILE A 185 19.84 -16.64 -10.41
N LEU A 186 19.78 -16.15 -9.17
CA LEU A 186 18.69 -15.28 -8.70
C LEU A 186 18.55 -14.05 -9.57
N TRP A 187 19.61 -13.24 -9.67
CA TRP A 187 19.52 -11.92 -10.31
C TRP A 187 19.44 -11.97 -11.84
N ARG A 188 20.11 -12.91 -12.47
CA ARG A 188 20.23 -12.95 -13.95
C ARG A 188 19.26 -13.92 -14.61
N HIS A 189 18.82 -14.96 -13.91
CA HIS A 189 17.99 -16.00 -14.50
C HIS A 189 16.56 -16.05 -13.92
N VAL A 190 16.38 -15.83 -12.63
CA VAL A 190 15.07 -16.03 -12.00
C VAL A 190 14.30 -14.73 -11.79
N LEU A 191 14.95 -13.72 -11.21
CA LEU A 191 14.27 -12.44 -10.90
C LEU A 191 13.62 -11.79 -12.14
N PRO A 192 14.25 -11.75 -13.33
CA PRO A 192 13.62 -11.19 -14.53
C PRO A 192 12.28 -11.86 -14.89
N HIS A 193 12.13 -13.17 -14.64
CA HIS A 193 10.89 -13.90 -14.87
C HIS A 193 9.80 -13.64 -13.81
N VAL A 194 10.15 -13.01 -12.71
CA VAL A 194 9.22 -12.66 -11.61
C VAL A 194 8.83 -11.19 -11.65
N VAL A 195 9.57 -10.34 -12.37
CA VAL A 195 9.31 -8.88 -12.43
C VAL A 195 7.89 -8.58 -12.92
N SER A 196 7.39 -9.26 -13.93
CA SER A 196 6.01 -9.08 -14.42
C SER A 196 4.98 -9.34 -13.31
N LEU A 197 5.17 -10.41 -12.55
CA LEU A 197 4.33 -10.74 -11.41
C LEU A 197 4.41 -9.66 -10.32
N ILE A 198 5.63 -9.20 -10.00
CA ILE A 198 5.85 -8.14 -9.00
C ILE A 198 5.15 -6.85 -9.40
N VAL A 199 5.25 -6.43 -10.67
CA VAL A 199 4.61 -5.21 -11.18
C VAL A 199 3.09 -5.30 -11.07
N VAL A 200 2.49 -6.42 -11.44
CA VAL A 200 1.04 -6.65 -11.31
C VAL A 200 0.60 -6.55 -9.84
N TYR A 201 1.26 -7.28 -8.95
CA TYR A 201 0.91 -7.26 -7.52
C TYR A 201 1.24 -5.93 -6.85
N ALA A 202 2.27 -5.21 -7.30
CA ALA A 202 2.55 -3.86 -6.87
C ALA A 202 1.40 -2.91 -7.25
N THR A 203 0.83 -3.05 -8.44
CA THR A 203 -0.29 -2.20 -8.86
C THR A 203 -1.55 -2.48 -8.05
N LEU A 204 -1.91 -3.75 -7.87
CA LEU A 204 -3.05 -4.17 -7.05
C LEU A 204 -2.87 -3.79 -5.57
N GLY A 205 -1.64 -3.85 -5.07
CA GLY A 205 -1.28 -3.49 -3.70
C GLY A 205 -1.53 -2.02 -3.36
N ILE A 206 -1.49 -1.10 -4.34
CA ILE A 206 -1.82 0.32 -4.11
C ILE A 206 -3.29 0.45 -3.68
N ALA A 207 -4.20 -0.24 -4.36
CA ALA A 207 -5.63 -0.24 -4.01
C ALA A 207 -5.85 -0.74 -2.56
N ALA A 208 -5.20 -1.84 -2.20
CA ALA A 208 -5.27 -2.39 -0.84
C ALA A 208 -4.70 -1.42 0.20
N ALA A 209 -3.57 -0.77 -0.08
CA ALA A 209 -2.94 0.18 0.82
C ALA A 209 -3.78 1.46 1.04
N VAL A 210 -4.44 1.97 -0.02
CA VAL A 210 -5.38 3.11 0.09
C VAL A 210 -6.59 2.75 0.95
N LEU A 211 -7.18 1.56 0.75
CA LEU A 211 -8.27 1.09 1.61
C LEU A 211 -7.83 0.92 3.06
N PHE A 212 -6.62 0.44 3.28
CA PHE A 212 -6.08 0.25 4.62
C PHE A 212 -5.83 1.59 5.32
N GLU A 213 -5.25 2.59 4.60
CA GLU A 213 -5.11 3.97 5.09
C GLU A 213 -6.47 4.56 5.45
N ALA A 214 -7.45 4.45 4.55
CA ALA A 214 -8.79 4.98 4.79
C ALA A 214 -9.44 4.34 6.03
N SER A 215 -9.25 3.04 6.24
CA SER A 215 -9.75 2.33 7.43
C SER A 215 -9.09 2.82 8.72
N LEU A 216 -7.76 2.99 8.74
CA LEU A 216 -7.04 3.53 9.90
C LEU A 216 -7.47 4.97 10.20
N SER A 217 -7.58 5.80 9.15
CA SER A 217 -8.00 7.20 9.28
C SER A 217 -9.44 7.32 9.75
N PHE A 218 -10.34 6.45 9.26
CA PHE A 218 -11.72 6.36 9.74
C PHE A 218 -11.81 6.01 11.22
N LEU A 219 -10.95 5.12 11.69
CA LEU A 219 -10.86 4.73 13.11
C LEU A 219 -10.11 5.75 13.99
N GLY A 220 -9.68 6.88 13.44
CA GLY A 220 -9.04 7.97 14.16
C GLY A 220 -7.55 7.79 14.48
N VAL A 221 -6.92 6.74 13.95
CA VAL A 221 -5.49 6.43 14.15
C VAL A 221 -4.68 6.54 12.84
N GLY A 222 -5.23 7.17 11.81
CA GLY A 222 -4.59 7.37 10.52
C GLY A 222 -3.81 8.68 10.43
N VAL A 223 -4.07 9.43 9.36
CA VAL A 223 -3.45 10.74 9.11
C VAL A 223 -3.89 11.75 10.15
N PRO A 224 -2.94 12.42 10.85
CA PRO A 224 -3.30 13.38 11.90
C PRO A 224 -3.87 14.69 11.32
N PRO A 225 -4.80 15.35 12.03
CA PRO A 225 -5.22 16.71 11.70
C PRO A 225 -4.03 17.70 11.68
N PRO A 226 -4.09 18.77 10.88
CA PRO A 226 -5.21 19.23 10.06
C PRO A 226 -5.27 18.61 8.66
N ALA A 227 -4.35 17.70 8.32
CA ALA A 227 -4.26 17.14 6.98
C ALA A 227 -5.55 16.38 6.59
N ALA A 228 -6.03 16.66 5.37
CA ALA A 228 -7.14 15.93 4.81
C ALA A 228 -6.66 14.62 4.20
N SER A 229 -7.35 13.51 4.50
CA SER A 229 -7.36 12.27 3.69
C SER A 229 -8.81 11.85 3.48
N TRP A 230 -9.08 11.01 2.51
CA TRP A 230 -10.46 10.56 2.27
C TRP A 230 -11.04 9.81 3.47
N GLY A 231 -10.21 9.01 4.17
CA GLY A 231 -10.62 8.32 5.39
C GLY A 231 -10.95 9.27 6.55
N VAL A 232 -10.12 10.29 6.76
CA VAL A 232 -10.38 11.37 7.74
C VAL A 232 -11.68 12.11 7.41
N MET A 233 -11.89 12.47 6.12
CA MET A 233 -13.12 13.15 5.69
C MET A 233 -14.38 12.32 5.98
N ILE A 234 -14.34 11.00 5.77
CA ILE A 234 -15.46 10.12 6.12
C ILE A 234 -15.65 10.09 7.63
N SER A 235 -14.59 9.97 8.42
CA SER A 235 -14.63 9.91 9.88
C SER A 235 -15.21 11.20 10.49
N GLU A 236 -14.74 12.36 10.05
CA GLU A 236 -15.22 13.68 10.52
C GLU A 236 -16.73 13.87 10.29
N HIS A 237 -17.29 13.24 9.27
CA HIS A 237 -18.68 13.44 8.87
C HIS A 237 -19.58 12.21 9.05
N ALA A 238 -19.09 11.13 9.68
CA ALA A 238 -19.85 9.88 9.82
C ALA A 238 -21.23 10.05 10.50
N GLY A 239 -21.34 10.97 11.46
CA GLY A 239 -22.62 11.28 12.12
C GLY A 239 -23.66 12.00 11.26
N TYR A 240 -23.26 12.48 10.07
CA TYR A 240 -24.09 13.34 9.22
C TYR A 240 -24.68 12.62 7.99
N TYR A 241 -24.62 11.31 7.95
CA TYR A 241 -25.10 10.50 6.83
C TYR A 241 -26.58 10.73 6.47
N ARG A 242 -27.39 11.20 7.42
CA ARG A 242 -28.82 11.49 7.20
C ARG A 242 -29.10 12.93 6.78
N THR A 243 -28.31 13.88 7.25
CA THR A 243 -28.56 15.32 7.04
C THR A 243 -27.81 15.86 5.83
N ASP A 244 -26.59 15.40 5.59
CA ASP A 244 -25.79 15.75 4.42
C ASP A 244 -24.96 14.53 3.95
N PRO A 245 -25.58 13.58 3.22
CA PRO A 245 -24.90 12.37 2.75
C PRO A 245 -23.76 12.66 1.77
N ARG A 246 -23.76 13.83 1.12
CA ARG A 246 -22.72 14.30 0.21
C ARG A 246 -21.33 14.23 0.85
N LEU A 247 -21.22 14.62 2.14
CA LEU A 247 -19.96 14.65 2.89
C LEU A 247 -19.33 13.26 3.10
N LEU A 248 -20.10 12.18 2.94
CA LEU A 248 -19.58 10.80 2.97
C LEU A 248 -19.45 10.21 1.58
N MET A 249 -20.43 10.48 0.71
CA MET A 249 -20.47 9.85 -0.61
C MET A 249 -19.31 10.29 -1.50
N LEU A 250 -18.91 11.56 -1.44
CA LEU A 250 -17.84 12.09 -2.30
C LEU A 250 -16.47 11.45 -2.00
N PRO A 251 -15.95 11.42 -0.75
CA PRO A 251 -14.69 10.73 -0.46
C PRO A 251 -14.81 9.21 -0.61
N GLY A 252 -15.98 8.62 -0.32
CA GLY A 252 -16.25 7.20 -0.57
C GLY A 252 -16.19 6.86 -2.06
N ALA A 253 -16.77 7.68 -2.93
CA ALA A 253 -16.68 7.53 -4.37
C ALA A 253 -15.23 7.72 -4.88
N ALA A 254 -14.48 8.65 -4.30
CA ALA A 254 -13.06 8.83 -4.64
C ALA A 254 -12.21 7.61 -4.31
N ILE A 255 -12.42 7.00 -3.13
CA ILE A 255 -11.78 5.73 -2.76
C ILE A 255 -12.19 4.62 -3.74
N MET A 256 -13.49 4.46 -4.01
CA MET A 256 -14.00 3.44 -4.93
C MET A 256 -13.39 3.58 -6.34
N LEU A 257 -13.37 4.81 -6.89
CA LEU A 257 -12.78 5.08 -8.21
C LEU A 257 -11.28 4.80 -8.22
N THR A 258 -10.58 5.08 -7.12
CA THR A 258 -9.15 4.78 -6.99
C THR A 258 -8.90 3.28 -6.98
N VAL A 259 -9.62 2.53 -6.15
CA VAL A 259 -9.53 1.07 -6.08
C VAL A 259 -9.83 0.43 -7.44
N LEU A 260 -10.93 0.85 -8.08
CA LEU A 260 -11.29 0.36 -9.41
C LEU A 260 -10.22 0.68 -10.45
N SER A 261 -9.65 1.89 -10.43
CA SER A 261 -8.64 2.33 -11.39
C SER A 261 -7.36 1.52 -11.29
N PHE A 262 -6.88 1.25 -10.07
CA PHE A 262 -5.65 0.47 -9.86
C PHE A 262 -5.87 -1.02 -10.09
N ASN A 263 -7.05 -1.57 -9.79
CA ASN A 263 -7.38 -2.95 -10.12
C ASN A 263 -7.45 -3.17 -11.63
N LEU A 264 -8.16 -2.31 -12.37
CA LEU A 264 -8.20 -2.37 -13.84
C LEU A 264 -6.82 -2.20 -14.47
N LEU A 265 -5.97 -1.33 -13.90
CA LEU A 265 -4.59 -1.18 -14.36
C LEU A 265 -3.77 -2.45 -14.09
N GLY A 266 -3.93 -3.06 -12.92
CA GLY A 266 -3.27 -4.32 -12.57
C GLY A 266 -3.66 -5.46 -13.49
N ASP A 267 -4.95 -5.60 -13.80
CA ASP A 267 -5.46 -6.60 -14.73
C ASP A 267 -4.94 -6.37 -16.17
N ALA A 268 -4.96 -5.12 -16.64
CA ALA A 268 -4.42 -4.77 -17.95
C ALA A 268 -2.91 -5.05 -18.05
N LEU A 269 -2.14 -4.75 -16.99
CA LEU A 269 -0.71 -5.08 -16.93
C LEU A 269 -0.47 -6.58 -16.90
N ARG A 270 -1.29 -7.34 -16.19
CA ARG A 270 -1.24 -8.80 -16.19
C ARG A 270 -1.44 -9.37 -17.59
N ASP A 271 -2.47 -8.88 -18.28
CA ASP A 271 -2.79 -9.30 -19.64
C ASP A 271 -1.69 -8.94 -20.65
N ALA A 272 -1.10 -7.75 -20.52
CA ALA A 272 -0.02 -7.28 -21.39
C ALA A 272 1.32 -8.00 -21.15
N LEU A 273 1.56 -8.47 -19.92
CA LEU A 273 2.79 -9.13 -19.50
C LEU A 273 2.71 -10.66 -19.55
N ASP A 274 1.56 -11.25 -19.95
CA ASP A 274 1.39 -12.69 -20.08
C ASP A 274 1.97 -13.18 -21.42
N PRO A 275 3.05 -14.00 -21.42
CA PRO A 275 3.70 -14.47 -22.65
C PRO A 275 2.83 -15.44 -23.49
N HIS A 276 1.81 -16.04 -22.88
CA HIS A 276 0.98 -17.08 -23.54
C HIS A 276 -0.12 -16.50 -24.45
N ARG A 277 -0.31 -15.19 -24.49
CA ARG A 277 -1.29 -14.53 -25.38
C ARG A 277 -0.77 -14.24 -26.79
N TRP A 278 0.52 -14.42 -27.05
CA TRP A 278 1.18 -14.09 -28.31
C TRP A 278 1.65 -15.33 -29.10
N GLY A 279 1.15 -16.53 -28.72
CA GLY A 279 1.42 -17.80 -29.39
C GLY A 279 0.20 -18.36 -30.08
#